data_b416b8a2033ed2d3a6f114713189a3c7
#
_entry.id   b416b8a2033ed2d3a6f114713189a3c7
#
_cell.length_a   1.000
_cell.length_b   1.000
_cell.length_c   1.000
_cell.angle_alpha   90.00
_cell.angle_beta   90.00
_cell.angle_gamma   90.00
#
_symmetry.space_group_name_H-M   'P 1'
#
loop_
_entity.id
_entity.type
_entity.pdbx_description
1 polymer ?
#
loop_
_entity_poly.entity_id
_entity_poly.type
_entity_poly.pdbx_seq_one_letter_code
_entity_poly.pdbx_strand_id
1 'polypeptide(L)'
;MQYFLSIIGFVIVFFLLFFVAYRLISNHFWYYDDPLYRFLNFIRRYIIVFISIPLIAGWAVITYIFIGRPLRYLDEVIVASEKLANPTEEQIILSEAMKNVQDDLNEVRENAVRSAQVAKEAEQRKNDLIVYLAHDLKTPLTSVIGYLTLLRDEREISEELREKYLSISLDKAERLEELLNEFFEITRFNLSNIELSRSNVNLTRMLEQIAYEFKPMLLSKGMEIMLDVPDGVMMKCDVNKMQRVFDNILRNAVFYSYENSTVEIGVTQDDKETVIRFANRGDTIPKEKLGRLFEQFYRLDSARGTNNGGAGLGLAIAKQIVTLHGGTIDAQSEDERIEFTVSIPLAVGKS
;
A
#
# COMPACT_ATOMS: atom_id res chain seq x y z
N MET A 1 30.72 30.41 19.97
CA MET A 1 31.10 31.81 19.74
C MET A 1 30.35 32.81 20.62
N GLN A 2 28.99 32.80 20.66
CA GLN A 2 28.17 33.70 21.47
C GLN A 2 28.45 33.62 22.98
N TYR A 3 28.66 32.43 23.54
CA TYR A 3 29.00 32.22 24.96
C TYR A 3 30.28 32.97 25.36
N PHE A 4 31.36 32.82 24.59
CA PHE A 4 32.62 33.52 24.86
C PHE A 4 32.49 35.03 24.71
N LEU A 5 31.73 35.51 23.68
CA LEU A 5 31.45 36.95 23.52
C LEU A 5 30.66 37.51 24.71
N SER A 6 29.68 36.77 25.23
CA SER A 6 28.91 37.18 26.41
C SER A 6 29.75 37.28 27.67
N ILE A 7 30.68 36.32 27.90
CA ILE A 7 31.61 36.38 29.03
C ILE A 7 32.56 37.57 28.88
N ILE A 8 33.18 37.76 27.71
CA ILE A 8 34.07 38.87 27.44
C ILE A 8 33.35 40.21 27.63
N GLY A 9 32.12 40.34 27.06
CA GLY A 9 31.30 41.53 27.23
C GLY A 9 30.97 41.82 28.69
N PHE A 10 30.58 40.77 29.46
CA PHE A 10 30.33 40.91 30.89
C PHE A 10 31.55 41.40 31.65
N VAL A 11 32.72 40.80 31.40
CA VAL A 11 33.99 41.19 32.06
C VAL A 11 34.38 42.64 31.71
N ILE A 12 34.25 43.04 30.44
CA ILE A 12 34.54 44.42 30.01
C ILE A 12 33.59 45.43 30.73
N VAL A 13 32.28 45.16 30.72
CA VAL A 13 31.31 46.02 31.37
C VAL A 13 31.56 46.10 32.88
N PHE A 14 31.86 44.96 33.50
CA PHE A 14 32.17 44.91 34.93
C PHE A 14 33.39 45.79 35.29
N PHE A 15 34.49 45.65 34.57
CA PHE A 15 35.66 46.46 34.83
C PHE A 15 35.48 47.95 34.47
N LEU A 16 34.67 48.26 33.45
CA LEU A 16 34.33 49.64 33.12
C LEU A 16 33.54 50.29 34.26
N LEU A 17 32.53 49.63 34.75
CA LEU A 17 31.73 50.08 35.89
C LEU A 17 32.60 50.26 37.15
N PHE A 18 33.46 49.28 37.40
CA PHE A 18 34.42 49.36 38.52
C PHE A 18 35.34 50.54 38.39
N PHE A 19 35.89 50.78 37.21
CA PHE A 19 36.77 51.93 36.95
C PHE A 19 36.05 53.27 37.11
N VAL A 20 34.81 53.40 36.65
CA VAL A 20 34.02 54.61 36.83
C VAL A 20 33.72 54.83 38.30
N ALA A 21 33.31 53.79 39.06
CA ALA A 21 33.10 53.90 40.48
C ALA A 21 34.38 54.32 41.23
N TYR A 22 35.51 53.69 40.88
CA TYR A 22 36.80 54.05 41.46
C TYR A 22 37.17 55.53 41.22
N ARG A 23 36.96 56.04 39.98
CA ARG A 23 37.22 57.45 39.61
C ARG A 23 36.34 58.41 40.41
N LEU A 24 35.04 58.09 40.52
CA LEU A 24 34.10 58.91 41.32
C LEU A 24 34.50 59.01 42.80
N ILE A 25 34.86 57.86 43.37
CA ILE A 25 35.28 57.77 44.78
C ILE A 25 36.63 58.47 45.03
N SER A 26 37.58 58.34 44.11
CA SER A 26 38.92 58.95 44.26
C SER A 26 38.93 60.46 44.08
N ASN A 27 37.98 61.02 43.39
CA ASN A 27 37.86 62.46 43.18
C ASN A 27 37.09 63.20 44.31
N HIS A 28 36.60 62.45 45.30
CA HIS A 28 35.88 63.04 46.44
C HIS A 28 36.82 63.18 47.67
N PHE A 29 36.73 64.34 48.39
CA PHE A 29 37.48 64.53 49.61
C PHE A 29 36.79 63.83 50.79
N TRP A 30 37.42 62.87 51.39
CA TRP A 30 36.91 62.05 52.51
C TRP A 30 37.45 62.50 53.85
N TYR A 31 36.60 62.69 54.88
CA TYR A 31 36.99 62.92 56.26
C TYR A 31 37.09 61.57 56.98
N TYR A 32 38.09 61.47 57.92
CA TYR A 32 38.38 60.19 58.61
C TYR A 32 37.19 59.70 59.49
N ASP A 33 36.31 60.52 59.93
CA ASP A 33 35.13 60.19 60.69
C ASP A 33 33.86 59.87 59.91
N ASP A 34 33.98 59.90 58.54
CA ASP A 34 32.87 59.59 57.66
C ASP A 34 32.59 58.10 57.65
N PRO A 35 31.36 57.63 57.95
CA PRO A 35 30.97 56.24 57.92
C PRO A 35 31.23 55.59 56.54
N LEU A 36 31.06 56.37 55.46
CA LEU A 36 31.29 55.93 54.10
C LEU A 36 32.81 55.70 53.83
N TYR A 37 33.67 56.54 54.41
CA TYR A 37 35.11 56.32 54.28
C TYR A 37 35.55 55.00 54.95
N ARG A 38 34.99 54.62 56.12
CA ARG A 38 35.32 53.38 56.80
C ARG A 38 34.87 52.16 55.95
N PHE A 39 33.69 52.25 55.35
CA PHE A 39 33.17 51.21 54.46
C PHE A 39 34.02 51.06 53.20
N LEU A 40 34.41 52.17 52.58
CA LEU A 40 35.30 52.13 51.38
C LEU A 40 36.68 51.57 51.70
N ASN A 41 37.22 51.88 52.89
CA ASN A 41 38.48 51.32 53.31
C ASN A 41 38.39 49.81 53.62
N PHE A 42 37.24 49.35 54.10
CA PHE A 42 36.94 47.94 54.23
C PHE A 42 36.88 47.25 52.86
N ILE A 43 36.20 47.81 51.89
CA ILE A 43 36.17 47.28 50.47
C ILE A 43 37.59 47.25 49.92
N ARG A 44 38.40 48.32 50.09
CA ARG A 44 39.79 48.39 49.64
C ARG A 44 40.65 47.29 50.24
N ARG A 45 40.45 46.96 51.51
CA ARG A 45 41.17 45.90 52.22
C ARG A 45 40.85 44.51 51.68
N TYR A 46 39.61 44.30 51.24
CA TYR A 46 39.10 43.03 50.73
C TYR A 46 38.73 43.09 49.21
N ILE A 47 39.42 43.95 48.46
CA ILE A 47 39.10 44.30 47.06
C ILE A 47 39.04 43.06 46.17
N ILE A 48 39.91 42.07 46.40
CA ILE A 48 39.96 40.81 45.63
C ILE A 48 38.63 40.05 45.80
N VAL A 49 38.07 40.01 47.01
CA VAL A 49 36.81 39.32 47.29
C VAL A 49 35.63 40.03 46.65
N PHE A 50 35.61 41.38 46.73
CA PHE A 50 34.54 42.22 46.11
C PHE A 50 34.61 42.20 44.57
N ILE A 51 35.72 41.86 43.93
CA ILE A 51 35.84 41.70 42.52
C ILE A 51 35.52 40.22 42.10
N SER A 52 36.04 39.23 42.85
CA SER A 52 35.91 37.82 42.45
C SER A 52 34.51 37.29 42.60
N ILE A 53 33.76 37.65 43.66
CA ILE A 53 32.39 37.15 43.88
C ILE A 53 31.45 37.52 42.75
N PRO A 54 31.30 38.81 42.32
CA PRO A 54 30.44 39.17 41.20
C PRO A 54 30.88 38.57 39.87
N LEU A 55 32.18 38.44 39.63
CA LEU A 55 32.70 37.81 38.39
C LEU A 55 32.33 36.32 38.33
N ILE A 56 32.52 35.58 39.44
CA ILE A 56 32.15 34.16 39.52
C ILE A 56 30.62 34.01 39.40
N ALA A 57 29.82 34.84 40.09
CA ALA A 57 28.37 34.82 40.02
C ALA A 57 27.88 35.08 38.58
N GLY A 58 28.39 36.13 37.93
CA GLY A 58 28.04 36.47 36.57
C GLY A 58 28.43 35.37 35.58
N TRP A 59 29.65 34.81 35.73
CA TRP A 59 30.07 33.64 34.95
C TRP A 59 29.11 32.44 35.15
N ALA A 60 28.75 32.12 36.38
CA ALA A 60 27.83 31.02 36.69
C ALA A 60 26.45 31.24 36.07
N VAL A 61 25.92 32.46 36.11
CA VAL A 61 24.61 32.80 35.51
C VAL A 61 24.64 32.66 34.00
N ILE A 62 25.72 33.21 33.34
CA ILE A 62 25.87 33.09 31.88
C ILE A 62 25.97 31.61 31.49
N THR A 63 26.78 30.83 32.22
CA THR A 63 26.95 29.40 31.95
C THR A 63 25.66 28.65 32.12
N TYR A 64 24.87 28.93 33.20
CA TYR A 64 23.59 28.30 33.43
C TYR A 64 22.57 28.57 32.28
N ILE A 65 22.53 29.82 31.78
CA ILE A 65 21.63 30.16 30.66
C ILE A 65 22.05 29.48 29.35
N PHE A 66 23.36 29.45 29.08
CA PHE A 66 23.88 28.89 27.82
C PHE A 66 23.88 27.36 27.77
N ILE A 67 23.99 26.68 28.93
CA ILE A 67 23.91 25.21 28.99
C ILE A 67 22.48 24.72 29.18
N GLY A 68 21.69 25.40 29.99
CA GLY A 68 20.33 24.96 30.33
C GLY A 68 19.35 24.99 29.15
N ARG A 69 19.52 25.90 28.19
CA ARG A 69 18.65 25.94 27.00
C ARG A 69 18.87 24.76 26.07
N PRO A 70 20.09 24.42 25.61
CA PRO A 70 20.34 23.26 24.80
C PRO A 70 19.92 21.94 25.44
N LEU A 71 20.09 21.77 26.75
CA LEU A 71 19.68 20.57 27.46
C LEU A 71 18.16 20.36 27.39
N ARG A 72 17.37 21.41 27.54
CA ARG A 72 15.90 21.31 27.39
C ARG A 72 15.47 20.90 25.97
N TYR A 73 16.17 21.42 24.95
CA TYR A 73 15.90 21.00 23.56
C TYR A 73 16.24 19.54 23.31
N LEU A 74 17.31 19.03 23.94
CA LEU A 74 17.63 17.61 23.87
C LEU A 74 16.54 16.74 24.51
N ASP A 75 16.03 17.12 25.68
CA ASP A 75 14.93 16.41 26.32
C ASP A 75 13.67 16.40 25.46
N GLU A 76 13.31 17.53 24.83
CA GLU A 76 12.19 17.61 23.89
C GLU A 76 12.37 16.63 22.70
N VAL A 77 13.57 16.54 22.12
CA VAL A 77 13.85 15.62 21.01
C VAL A 77 13.84 14.15 21.45
N ILE A 78 14.35 13.86 22.66
CA ILE A 78 14.29 12.50 23.21
C ILE A 78 12.84 12.03 23.36
N VAL A 79 11.98 12.84 23.97
CA VAL A 79 10.55 12.53 24.14
C VAL A 79 9.86 12.41 22.76
N ALA A 80 10.22 13.25 21.81
CA ALA A 80 9.70 13.16 20.43
C ALA A 80 10.14 11.87 19.73
N SER A 81 11.38 11.42 19.95
CA SER A 81 11.91 10.17 19.37
C SER A 81 11.21 8.92 19.93
N GLU A 82 10.79 8.93 21.20
CA GLU A 82 9.97 7.85 21.76
C GLU A 82 8.60 7.75 21.06
N LYS A 83 8.00 8.89 20.73
CA LYS A 83 6.75 8.93 19.96
C LYS A 83 6.92 8.41 18.53
N LEU A 84 8.11 8.53 17.93
CA LEU A 84 8.42 7.92 16.63
C LEU A 84 8.59 6.41 16.69
N ALA A 85 9.07 5.87 17.81
CA ALA A 85 9.20 4.41 17.98
C ALA A 85 7.84 3.69 18.01
N ASN A 86 6.79 4.38 18.47
CA ASN A 86 5.41 3.91 18.43
C ASN A 86 4.54 4.99 17.76
N PRO A 87 4.55 5.06 16.42
CA PRO A 87 3.92 6.14 15.70
C PRO A 87 2.40 6.15 15.92
N THR A 88 1.90 7.25 16.46
CA THR A 88 0.47 7.53 16.65
C THR A 88 0.00 8.63 15.69
N GLU A 89 -1.30 8.82 15.57
CA GLU A 89 -1.85 9.92 14.77
C GLU A 89 -1.59 11.31 15.37
N GLU A 90 -1.21 11.38 16.66
CA GLU A 90 -0.92 12.64 17.32
C GLU A 90 0.35 13.30 16.76
N GLN A 91 0.24 14.60 16.51
CA GLN A 91 1.38 15.39 16.04
C GLN A 91 2.42 15.60 17.15
N ILE A 92 3.67 15.60 16.77
CA ILE A 92 4.78 15.98 17.63
C ILE A 92 4.80 17.49 17.71
N ILE A 93 4.75 18.05 18.91
CA ILE A 93 4.81 19.48 19.18
C ILE A 93 6.09 19.75 19.98
N LEU A 94 6.96 20.62 19.43
CA LEU A 94 8.19 21.09 20.07
C LEU A 94 8.12 22.60 20.30
N SER A 95 9.11 23.13 21.00
CA SER A 95 9.25 24.59 21.19
C SER A 95 9.46 25.31 19.84
N GLU A 96 9.07 26.58 19.77
CA GLU A 96 9.14 27.39 18.54
C GLU A 96 10.58 27.46 17.97
N ALA A 97 11.60 27.41 18.82
CA ALA A 97 13.00 27.37 18.42
C ALA A 97 13.38 26.08 17.66
N MET A 98 12.59 25.02 17.79
CA MET A 98 12.81 23.69 17.20
C MET A 98 11.80 23.39 16.09
N LYS A 99 11.12 24.39 15.53
CA LYS A 99 10.06 24.19 14.54
C LYS A 99 10.50 23.41 13.32
N ASN A 100 11.69 23.65 12.79
CA ASN A 100 12.21 22.90 11.65
C ASN A 100 12.36 21.40 11.99
N VAL A 101 12.86 21.09 13.19
CA VAL A 101 12.99 19.70 13.67
C VAL A 101 11.62 19.08 13.89
N GLN A 102 10.65 19.85 14.38
CA GLN A 102 9.27 19.41 14.52
C GLN A 102 8.67 19.00 13.17
N ASP A 103 8.87 19.81 12.13
CA ASP A 103 8.34 19.56 10.79
C ASP A 103 8.97 18.28 10.20
N ASP A 104 10.29 18.13 10.29
CA ASP A 104 11.02 16.93 9.85
C ASP A 104 10.54 15.67 10.60
N LEU A 105 10.39 15.75 11.94
CA LEU A 105 9.92 14.62 12.75
C LEU A 105 8.46 14.26 12.44
N ASN A 106 7.59 15.23 12.16
CA ASN A 106 6.22 14.95 11.76
C ASN A 106 6.15 14.32 10.38
N GLU A 107 6.99 14.72 9.42
CA GLU A 107 7.08 14.05 8.11
C GLU A 107 7.52 12.58 8.25
N VAL A 108 8.56 12.31 9.06
CA VAL A 108 9.00 10.93 9.36
C VAL A 108 7.87 10.13 10.02
N ARG A 109 7.16 10.72 10.98
CA ARG A 109 6.02 10.10 11.66
C ARG A 109 4.90 9.75 10.67
N GLU A 110 4.50 10.68 9.81
CA GLU A 110 3.45 10.45 8.80
C GLU A 110 3.83 9.30 7.87
N ASN A 111 5.07 9.27 7.41
CA ASN A 111 5.59 8.18 6.57
C ASN A 111 5.59 6.83 7.32
N ALA A 112 5.95 6.82 8.61
CA ALA A 112 5.92 5.63 9.46
C ALA A 112 4.49 5.12 9.68
N VAL A 113 3.54 6.00 10.03
CA VAL A 113 2.11 5.66 10.19
C VAL A 113 1.55 5.11 8.89
N ARG A 114 1.81 5.77 7.76
CA ARG A 114 1.37 5.32 6.45
C ARG A 114 1.92 3.94 6.09
N SER A 115 3.20 3.72 6.34
CA SER A 115 3.85 2.43 6.08
C SER A 115 3.29 1.31 6.97
N ALA A 116 3.05 1.59 8.25
CA ALA A 116 2.43 0.66 9.18
C ALA A 116 0.99 0.32 8.78
N GLN A 117 0.21 1.31 8.32
CA GLN A 117 -1.15 1.10 7.82
C GLN A 117 -1.15 0.21 6.57
N VAL A 118 -0.30 0.51 5.59
CA VAL A 118 -0.16 -0.30 4.36
C VAL A 118 0.26 -1.74 4.69
N ALA A 119 1.21 -1.92 5.62
CA ALA A 119 1.63 -3.25 6.07
C ALA A 119 0.48 -4.02 6.74
N LYS A 120 -0.28 -3.35 7.62
CA LYS A 120 -1.45 -3.94 8.29
C LYS A 120 -2.54 -4.37 7.30
N GLU A 121 -2.84 -3.51 6.31
CA GLU A 121 -3.80 -3.84 5.26
C GLU A 121 -3.34 -5.00 4.37
N ALA A 122 -2.03 -5.09 4.08
CA ALA A 122 -1.46 -6.20 3.35
C ALA A 122 -1.54 -7.52 4.15
N GLU A 123 -1.27 -7.47 5.45
CA GLU A 123 -1.40 -8.62 6.35
C GLU A 123 -2.86 -9.07 6.48
N GLN A 124 -3.80 -8.13 6.63
CA GLN A 124 -5.21 -8.44 6.69
C GLN A 124 -5.69 -9.09 5.39
N ARG A 125 -5.33 -8.54 4.22
CA ARG A 125 -5.64 -9.15 2.92
C ARG A 125 -5.07 -10.56 2.80
N LYS A 126 -3.86 -10.79 3.29
CA LYS A 126 -3.25 -12.14 3.32
C LYS A 126 -4.04 -13.10 4.21
N ASN A 127 -4.48 -12.66 5.39
CA ASN A 127 -5.25 -13.49 6.31
C ASN A 127 -6.65 -13.79 5.75
N ASP A 128 -7.31 -12.81 5.16
CA ASP A 128 -8.60 -12.98 4.48
C ASP A 128 -8.47 -14.01 3.34
N LEU A 129 -7.39 -13.92 2.54
CA LEU A 129 -7.05 -14.90 1.51
C LEU A 129 -7.04 -16.34 2.05
N ILE A 130 -6.34 -16.56 3.16
CA ILE A 130 -6.21 -17.91 3.76
C ILE A 130 -7.57 -18.43 4.25
N VAL A 131 -8.37 -17.58 4.90
CA VAL A 131 -9.70 -17.96 5.43
C VAL A 131 -10.66 -18.31 4.30
N TYR A 132 -10.77 -17.48 3.27
CA TYR A 132 -11.63 -17.74 2.12
C TYR A 132 -11.23 -19.03 1.39
N LEU A 133 -9.93 -19.19 1.15
CA LEU A 133 -9.44 -20.40 0.49
C LEU A 133 -9.73 -21.66 1.28
N ALA A 134 -9.48 -21.65 2.59
CA ALA A 134 -9.76 -22.82 3.45
C ALA A 134 -11.25 -23.21 3.39
N HIS A 135 -12.15 -22.23 3.35
CA HIS A 135 -13.58 -22.47 3.20
C HIS A 135 -13.92 -23.07 1.84
N ASP A 136 -13.42 -22.46 0.76
CA ASP A 136 -13.76 -22.83 -0.62
C ASP A 136 -13.11 -24.17 -1.05
N LEU A 137 -11.98 -24.56 -0.46
CA LEU A 137 -11.38 -25.88 -0.63
C LEU A 137 -12.12 -26.96 0.19
N LYS A 138 -12.59 -26.62 1.41
CA LYS A 138 -13.27 -27.58 2.28
C LYS A 138 -14.57 -28.10 1.66
N THR A 139 -15.32 -27.24 1.00
CA THR A 139 -16.65 -27.59 0.44
C THR A 139 -16.57 -28.68 -0.62
N PRO A 140 -15.81 -28.58 -1.73
CA PRO A 140 -15.67 -29.64 -2.72
C PRO A 140 -15.01 -30.88 -2.12
N LEU A 141 -14.01 -30.73 -1.26
CA LEU A 141 -13.34 -31.85 -0.59
C LEU A 141 -14.30 -32.68 0.26
N THR A 142 -15.16 -32.00 1.05
CA THR A 142 -16.17 -32.69 1.85
C THR A 142 -17.18 -33.46 0.96
N SER A 143 -17.53 -32.89 -0.19
CA SER A 143 -18.42 -33.56 -1.16
C SER A 143 -17.76 -34.80 -1.75
N VAL A 144 -16.51 -34.73 -2.20
CA VAL A 144 -15.73 -35.85 -2.70
C VAL A 144 -15.68 -36.98 -1.67
N ILE A 145 -15.27 -36.66 -0.42
CA ILE A 145 -15.20 -37.64 0.67
C ILE A 145 -16.60 -38.26 0.92
N GLY A 146 -17.66 -37.43 0.93
CA GLY A 146 -19.02 -37.92 1.18
C GLY A 146 -19.49 -38.90 0.12
N TYR A 147 -19.39 -38.59 -1.17
CA TYR A 147 -19.81 -39.48 -2.25
C TYR A 147 -18.94 -40.77 -2.35
N LEU A 148 -17.63 -40.64 -2.14
CA LEU A 148 -16.75 -41.81 -2.09
C LEU A 148 -17.07 -42.71 -0.87
N THR A 149 -17.46 -42.11 0.27
CA THR A 149 -17.89 -42.86 1.45
C THR A 149 -19.20 -43.64 1.18
N LEU A 150 -20.18 -42.99 0.54
CA LEU A 150 -21.42 -43.64 0.11
C LEU A 150 -21.15 -44.81 -0.85
N LEU A 151 -20.28 -44.60 -1.84
CA LEU A 151 -19.87 -45.67 -2.78
C LEU A 151 -19.17 -46.83 -2.10
N ARG A 152 -18.42 -46.58 -1.04
CA ARG A 152 -17.72 -47.66 -0.27
C ARG A 152 -18.68 -48.42 0.64
N ASP A 153 -19.58 -47.72 1.31
CA ASP A 153 -20.37 -48.33 2.40
C ASP A 153 -21.67 -48.93 1.88
N GLU A 154 -22.25 -48.44 0.77
CA GLU A 154 -23.46 -48.95 0.12
C GLU A 154 -23.11 -50.07 -0.88
N ARG A 155 -23.27 -51.30 -0.49
CA ARG A 155 -22.93 -52.48 -1.35
C ARG A 155 -23.93 -52.79 -2.45
N GLU A 156 -25.21 -52.38 -2.27
CA GLU A 156 -26.32 -52.64 -3.20
C GLU A 156 -26.76 -51.39 -3.96
N ILE A 157 -25.83 -50.53 -4.31
CA ILE A 157 -26.11 -49.30 -5.08
C ILE A 157 -26.37 -49.68 -6.56
N SER A 158 -27.37 -49.03 -7.21
CA SER A 158 -27.60 -49.20 -8.64
C SER A 158 -26.42 -48.67 -9.46
N GLU A 159 -26.17 -49.26 -10.65
CA GLU A 159 -25.06 -48.80 -11.52
C GLU A 159 -25.25 -47.33 -11.92
N GLU A 160 -26.49 -46.89 -12.21
CA GLU A 160 -26.79 -45.50 -12.51
C GLU A 160 -26.44 -44.56 -11.37
N LEU A 161 -26.72 -44.94 -10.12
CA LEU A 161 -26.39 -44.12 -8.95
C LEU A 161 -24.88 -44.12 -8.67
N ARG A 162 -24.20 -45.23 -8.95
CA ARG A 162 -22.75 -45.37 -8.89
C ARG A 162 -22.05 -44.42 -9.86
N GLU A 163 -22.47 -44.44 -11.13
CA GLU A 163 -21.95 -43.54 -12.15
C GLU A 163 -22.17 -42.08 -11.78
N LYS A 164 -23.38 -41.74 -11.28
CA LYS A 164 -23.70 -40.38 -10.83
C LYS A 164 -22.79 -39.94 -9.69
N TYR A 165 -22.55 -40.74 -8.68
CA TYR A 165 -21.69 -40.40 -7.54
C TYR A 165 -20.23 -40.27 -7.95
N LEU A 166 -19.75 -41.11 -8.88
CA LEU A 166 -18.42 -41.01 -9.47
C LEU A 166 -18.27 -39.71 -10.28
N SER A 167 -19.25 -39.39 -11.13
CA SER A 167 -19.25 -38.15 -11.90
C SER A 167 -19.20 -36.90 -11.00
N ILE A 168 -20.07 -36.85 -9.97
CA ILE A 168 -20.06 -35.73 -9.01
C ILE A 168 -18.72 -35.65 -8.28
N SER A 169 -18.13 -36.79 -7.89
CA SER A 169 -16.85 -36.79 -7.21
C SER A 169 -15.73 -36.28 -8.11
N LEU A 170 -15.74 -36.68 -9.38
CA LEU A 170 -14.77 -36.19 -10.36
C LEU A 170 -14.91 -34.69 -10.60
N ASP A 171 -16.13 -34.20 -10.86
CA ASP A 171 -16.37 -32.74 -11.05
C ASP A 171 -15.91 -31.92 -9.85
N LYS A 172 -16.11 -32.43 -8.61
CA LYS A 172 -15.65 -31.73 -7.41
C LYS A 172 -14.15 -31.80 -7.21
N ALA A 173 -13.49 -32.89 -7.62
CA ALA A 173 -12.04 -33.01 -7.59
C ALA A 173 -11.37 -32.09 -8.63
N GLU A 174 -11.90 -32.02 -9.85
CA GLU A 174 -11.44 -31.07 -10.88
C GLU A 174 -11.60 -29.63 -10.42
N ARG A 175 -12.73 -29.32 -9.78
CA ARG A 175 -12.93 -28.00 -9.20
C ARG A 175 -11.94 -27.66 -8.10
N LEU A 176 -11.57 -28.64 -7.26
CA LEU A 176 -10.55 -28.48 -6.22
C LEU A 176 -9.17 -28.19 -6.85
N GLU A 177 -8.82 -28.89 -7.93
CA GLU A 177 -7.60 -28.67 -8.69
C GLU A 177 -7.55 -27.24 -9.29
N GLU A 178 -8.63 -26.78 -9.90
CA GLU A 178 -8.73 -25.40 -10.41
C GLU A 178 -8.46 -24.38 -9.30
N LEU A 179 -9.13 -24.51 -8.12
CA LEU A 179 -8.94 -23.61 -6.97
C LEU A 179 -7.50 -23.61 -6.47
N LEU A 180 -6.86 -24.77 -6.39
CA LEU A 180 -5.45 -24.86 -6.02
C LEU A 180 -4.54 -24.17 -7.03
N ASN A 181 -4.78 -24.34 -8.32
CA ASN A 181 -4.00 -23.67 -9.37
C ASN A 181 -4.16 -22.15 -9.31
N GLU A 182 -5.39 -21.64 -9.14
CA GLU A 182 -5.66 -20.21 -8.94
C GLU A 182 -4.92 -19.67 -7.70
N PHE A 183 -4.92 -20.41 -6.59
CA PHE A 183 -4.19 -20.03 -5.38
C PHE A 183 -2.68 -19.98 -5.57
N PHE A 184 -2.09 -21.01 -6.19
CA PHE A 184 -0.66 -21.01 -6.45
C PHE A 184 -0.24 -19.85 -7.36
N GLU A 185 -1.06 -19.47 -8.32
CA GLU A 185 -0.78 -18.30 -9.13
C GLU A 185 -0.78 -17.02 -8.33
N ILE A 186 -1.81 -16.75 -7.53
CA ILE A 186 -1.87 -15.53 -6.71
C ILE A 186 -0.71 -15.46 -5.73
N THR A 187 -0.37 -16.57 -5.06
CA THR A 187 0.77 -16.60 -4.14
C THR A 187 2.08 -16.35 -4.86
N ARG A 188 2.26 -16.91 -6.05
CA ARG A 188 3.44 -16.68 -6.88
C ARG A 188 3.53 -15.24 -7.36
N PHE A 189 2.41 -14.60 -7.72
CA PHE A 189 2.38 -13.18 -8.09
C PHE A 189 2.77 -12.26 -6.92
N ASN A 190 2.37 -12.61 -5.68
CA ASN A 190 2.67 -11.80 -4.49
C ASN A 190 4.10 -11.96 -3.96
N LEU A 191 4.78 -13.09 -4.28
CA LEU A 191 6.07 -13.46 -3.70
C LEU A 191 7.28 -13.27 -4.61
N SER A 192 7.09 -13.05 -5.91
CA SER A 192 8.21 -13.02 -6.87
C SER A 192 8.15 -11.83 -7.82
N ASN A 193 9.34 -11.28 -8.14
CA ASN A 193 9.52 -10.47 -9.34
C ASN A 193 9.33 -11.38 -10.56
N ILE A 194 8.10 -11.45 -11.07
CA ILE A 194 7.79 -12.26 -12.24
C ILE A 194 8.38 -11.60 -13.47
N GLU A 195 9.37 -12.23 -14.06
CA GLU A 195 9.86 -11.87 -15.38
C GLU A 195 8.89 -12.35 -16.45
N LEU A 196 8.44 -11.42 -17.32
CA LEU A 196 7.59 -11.75 -18.46
C LEU A 196 8.42 -12.28 -19.62
N SER A 197 8.06 -13.45 -20.15
CA SER A 197 8.63 -13.98 -21.41
C SER A 197 7.88 -13.38 -22.59
N ARG A 198 8.21 -12.14 -22.96
CA ARG A 198 7.52 -11.42 -24.02
C ARG A 198 7.98 -11.87 -25.41
N SER A 199 7.03 -12.22 -26.28
CA SER A 199 7.22 -12.54 -27.71
C SER A 199 6.22 -11.78 -28.56
N ASN A 200 6.50 -11.68 -29.87
CA ASN A 200 5.53 -11.13 -30.82
C ASN A 200 4.49 -12.21 -31.15
N VAL A 201 3.23 -11.93 -30.86
CA VAL A 201 2.11 -12.87 -31.01
C VAL A 201 1.10 -12.30 -31.98
N ASN A 202 0.55 -13.16 -32.82
CA ASN A 202 -0.61 -12.83 -33.63
C ASN A 202 -1.87 -12.89 -32.75
N LEU A 203 -2.33 -11.72 -32.31
CA LEU A 203 -3.46 -11.58 -31.41
C LEU A 203 -4.77 -12.07 -32.05
N THR A 204 -4.95 -11.83 -33.34
CA THR A 204 -6.13 -12.30 -34.09
C THR A 204 -6.27 -13.82 -34.00
N ARG A 205 -5.20 -14.58 -34.32
CA ARG A 205 -5.22 -16.04 -34.18
C ARG A 205 -5.40 -16.53 -32.75
N MET A 206 -4.81 -15.84 -31.79
CA MET A 206 -4.95 -16.19 -30.39
C MET A 206 -6.41 -16.06 -29.92
N LEU A 207 -7.11 -14.99 -30.29
CA LEU A 207 -8.51 -14.79 -29.95
C LEU A 207 -9.44 -15.76 -30.70
N GLU A 208 -9.16 -16.08 -31.96
CA GLU A 208 -9.85 -17.12 -32.75
C GLU A 208 -9.77 -18.49 -32.05
N GLN A 209 -8.56 -18.86 -31.62
CA GLN A 209 -8.33 -20.14 -30.92
C GLN A 209 -9.09 -20.20 -29.60
N ILE A 210 -9.00 -19.14 -28.79
CA ILE A 210 -9.72 -19.07 -27.51
C ILE A 210 -11.24 -19.14 -27.73
N ALA A 211 -11.77 -18.39 -28.70
CA ALA A 211 -13.20 -18.45 -29.05
C ALA A 211 -13.63 -19.87 -29.45
N TYR A 212 -12.79 -20.60 -30.17
CA TYR A 212 -13.04 -21.99 -30.53
C TYR A 212 -13.04 -22.93 -29.31
N GLU A 213 -12.10 -22.76 -28.38
CA GLU A 213 -12.00 -23.55 -27.14
C GLU A 213 -13.21 -23.36 -26.23
N PHE A 214 -13.81 -22.14 -26.21
CA PHE A 214 -15.02 -21.85 -25.43
C PHE A 214 -16.32 -22.33 -26.07
N LYS A 215 -16.32 -22.79 -27.33
CA LYS A 215 -17.53 -23.20 -28.07
C LYS A 215 -18.37 -24.25 -27.36
N PRO A 216 -17.85 -25.32 -26.72
CA PRO A 216 -18.67 -26.29 -26.00
C PRO A 216 -19.46 -25.66 -24.82
N MET A 217 -18.80 -24.74 -24.08
CA MET A 217 -19.42 -24.02 -22.95
C MET A 217 -20.52 -23.07 -23.41
N LEU A 218 -20.32 -22.39 -24.53
CA LEU A 218 -21.30 -21.48 -25.11
C LEU A 218 -22.54 -22.23 -25.63
N LEU A 219 -22.33 -23.35 -26.34
CA LEU A 219 -23.41 -24.16 -26.88
C LEU A 219 -24.35 -24.69 -25.79
N SER A 220 -23.83 -25.02 -24.60
CA SER A 220 -24.67 -25.48 -23.47
C SER A 220 -25.67 -24.41 -22.97
N LYS A 221 -25.40 -23.12 -23.26
CA LYS A 221 -26.28 -21.97 -22.92
C LYS A 221 -26.95 -21.34 -24.15
N GLY A 222 -26.81 -21.90 -25.32
CA GLY A 222 -27.35 -21.32 -26.58
C GLY A 222 -26.64 -20.03 -26.99
N MET A 223 -25.40 -19.79 -26.51
CA MET A 223 -24.66 -18.55 -26.74
C MET A 223 -23.70 -18.68 -27.93
N GLU A 224 -23.34 -17.53 -28.48
CA GLU A 224 -22.35 -17.41 -29.57
C GLU A 224 -21.26 -16.37 -29.23
N ILE A 225 -20.07 -16.49 -29.89
CA ILE A 225 -19.05 -15.45 -29.87
C ILE A 225 -18.98 -14.78 -31.22
N MET A 226 -19.00 -13.45 -31.25
CA MET A 226 -18.74 -12.62 -32.42
C MET A 226 -17.38 -11.96 -32.28
N LEU A 227 -16.52 -12.16 -33.28
CA LEU A 227 -15.18 -11.55 -33.34
C LEU A 227 -15.19 -10.37 -34.32
N ASP A 228 -14.92 -9.17 -33.81
CA ASP A 228 -14.62 -7.96 -34.61
C ASP A 228 -13.15 -7.59 -34.43
N VAL A 229 -12.31 -8.38 -35.05
CA VAL A 229 -10.86 -8.33 -34.93
C VAL A 229 -10.20 -8.15 -36.29
N PRO A 230 -9.43 -7.09 -36.52
CA PRO A 230 -8.68 -6.93 -37.80
C PRO A 230 -7.70 -8.08 -38.03
N ASP A 231 -7.50 -8.43 -39.28
CA ASP A 231 -6.55 -9.48 -39.64
C ASP A 231 -5.11 -9.12 -39.31
N GLY A 232 -4.38 -10.07 -38.71
CA GLY A 232 -2.93 -9.98 -38.56
C GLY A 232 -2.46 -8.99 -37.48
N VAL A 233 -3.30 -8.64 -36.50
CA VAL A 233 -2.89 -7.77 -35.36
C VAL A 233 -1.77 -8.46 -34.60
N MET A 234 -0.64 -7.77 -34.44
CA MET A 234 0.54 -8.26 -33.72
C MET A 234 0.66 -7.54 -32.37
N MET A 235 0.90 -8.29 -31.31
CA MET A 235 1.08 -7.76 -29.97
C MET A 235 2.31 -8.38 -29.30
N LYS A 236 3.12 -7.58 -28.59
CA LYS A 236 4.29 -8.07 -27.84
C LYS A 236 3.89 -8.37 -26.40
N CYS A 237 3.70 -9.64 -26.07
CA CYS A 237 3.25 -10.07 -24.74
C CYS A 237 3.83 -11.45 -24.35
N ASP A 238 3.62 -11.82 -23.09
CA ASP A 238 3.77 -13.20 -22.63
C ASP A 238 2.50 -13.97 -22.99
N VAL A 239 2.61 -14.89 -23.92
CA VAL A 239 1.49 -15.66 -24.56
C VAL A 239 0.64 -16.34 -23.49
N ASN A 240 1.28 -17.14 -22.63
CA ASN A 240 0.58 -17.96 -21.65
C ASN A 240 -0.18 -17.11 -20.63
N LYS A 241 0.43 -16.00 -20.21
CA LYS A 241 -0.21 -15.09 -19.26
C LYS A 241 -1.34 -14.30 -19.90
N MET A 242 -1.16 -13.83 -21.14
CA MET A 242 -2.22 -13.07 -21.81
C MET A 242 -3.40 -13.98 -22.19
N GLN A 243 -3.15 -15.23 -22.62
CA GLN A 243 -4.21 -16.22 -22.78
C GLN A 243 -5.04 -16.37 -21.51
N ARG A 244 -4.39 -16.46 -20.36
CA ARG A 244 -5.08 -16.55 -19.07
C ARG A 244 -5.93 -15.31 -18.74
N VAL A 245 -5.50 -14.11 -19.16
CA VAL A 245 -6.34 -12.89 -19.03
C VAL A 245 -7.65 -13.06 -19.79
N PHE A 246 -7.54 -13.49 -21.06
CA PHE A 246 -8.69 -13.64 -21.92
C PHE A 246 -9.62 -14.79 -21.47
N ASP A 247 -9.05 -15.91 -21.04
CA ASP A 247 -9.79 -17.03 -20.45
C ASP A 247 -10.61 -16.60 -19.23
N ASN A 248 -10.01 -15.83 -18.32
CA ASN A 248 -10.70 -15.33 -17.13
C ASN A 248 -11.83 -14.37 -17.47
N ILE A 249 -11.64 -13.48 -18.45
CA ILE A 249 -12.69 -12.53 -18.87
C ILE A 249 -13.80 -13.27 -19.58
N LEU A 250 -13.48 -14.19 -20.53
CA LEU A 250 -14.46 -14.97 -21.27
C LEU A 250 -15.26 -15.91 -20.39
N ARG A 251 -14.61 -16.59 -19.42
CA ARG A 251 -15.27 -17.43 -18.44
C ARG A 251 -16.31 -16.62 -17.65
N ASN A 252 -15.96 -15.40 -17.21
CA ASN A 252 -16.91 -14.49 -16.58
C ASN A 252 -18.04 -14.08 -17.53
N ALA A 253 -17.73 -13.69 -18.75
CA ALA A 253 -18.72 -13.32 -19.73
C ALA A 253 -19.74 -14.45 -19.96
N VAL A 254 -19.30 -15.68 -20.20
CA VAL A 254 -20.17 -16.84 -20.38
C VAL A 254 -20.98 -17.17 -19.12
N PHE A 255 -20.38 -17.01 -17.94
CA PHE A 255 -21.05 -17.36 -16.69
C PHE A 255 -22.19 -16.38 -16.33
N TYR A 256 -21.92 -15.07 -16.51
CA TYR A 256 -22.86 -14.00 -16.11
C TYR A 256 -23.75 -13.49 -17.24
N SER A 257 -23.64 -14.06 -18.44
CA SER A 257 -24.52 -13.73 -19.57
C SER A 257 -25.88 -14.40 -19.47
N TYR A 258 -26.86 -13.74 -20.07
CA TYR A 258 -28.14 -14.34 -20.35
C TYR A 258 -27.99 -15.49 -21.38
N GLU A 259 -28.84 -16.51 -21.25
CA GLU A 259 -28.95 -17.58 -22.25
C GLU A 259 -29.37 -17.01 -23.63
N ASN A 260 -28.91 -17.66 -24.69
CA ASN A 260 -29.18 -17.26 -26.09
C ASN A 260 -28.69 -15.84 -26.42
N SER A 261 -27.65 -15.36 -25.73
CA SER A 261 -27.04 -14.07 -26.00
C SER A 261 -25.67 -14.25 -26.72
N THR A 262 -25.08 -13.12 -27.14
CA THR A 262 -23.79 -13.10 -27.84
C THR A 262 -22.73 -12.44 -26.97
N VAL A 263 -21.52 -13.03 -26.95
CA VAL A 263 -20.31 -12.39 -26.44
C VAL A 263 -19.59 -11.74 -27.61
N GLU A 264 -19.35 -10.45 -27.56
CA GLU A 264 -18.64 -9.68 -28.58
C GLU A 264 -17.19 -9.47 -28.14
N ILE A 265 -16.23 -9.78 -29.03
CA ILE A 265 -14.81 -9.50 -28.81
C ILE A 265 -14.34 -8.56 -29.93
N GLY A 266 -13.93 -7.35 -29.54
CA GLY A 266 -13.42 -6.35 -30.47
C GLY A 266 -11.98 -6.00 -30.20
N VAL A 267 -11.19 -5.73 -31.23
CA VAL A 267 -9.81 -5.25 -31.12
C VAL A 267 -9.61 -3.98 -31.94
N THR A 268 -9.03 -2.98 -31.29
CA THR A 268 -8.53 -1.78 -31.96
C THR A 268 -7.08 -1.57 -31.59
N GLN A 269 -6.25 -1.21 -32.55
CA GLN A 269 -4.82 -0.93 -32.35
C GLN A 269 -4.48 0.40 -33.01
N ASP A 270 -3.82 1.26 -32.27
CA ASP A 270 -3.21 2.49 -32.78
C ASP A 270 -1.69 2.47 -32.57
N ASP A 271 -1.01 3.62 -32.78
CA ASP A 271 0.45 3.72 -32.61
C ASP A 271 0.93 3.64 -31.16
N LYS A 272 0.02 3.67 -30.19
CA LYS A 272 0.36 3.73 -28.74
C LYS A 272 0.00 2.47 -28.00
N GLU A 273 -1.16 1.89 -28.31
CA GLU A 273 -1.71 0.77 -27.56
C GLU A 273 -2.57 -0.17 -28.40
N THR A 274 -2.73 -1.38 -27.92
CA THR A 274 -3.73 -2.34 -28.37
C THR A 274 -4.85 -2.42 -27.35
N VAL A 275 -6.08 -2.16 -27.77
CA VAL A 275 -7.28 -2.21 -26.93
C VAL A 275 -8.13 -3.39 -27.33
N ILE A 276 -8.37 -4.29 -26.37
CA ILE A 276 -9.22 -5.48 -26.55
C ILE A 276 -10.47 -5.31 -25.68
N ARG A 277 -11.65 -5.43 -26.28
CA ARG A 277 -12.94 -5.30 -25.62
C ARG A 277 -13.67 -6.63 -25.62
N PHE A 278 -14.23 -7.00 -24.49
CA PHE A 278 -15.12 -8.15 -24.30
C PHE A 278 -16.45 -7.63 -23.79
N ALA A 279 -17.51 -7.77 -24.57
CA ALA A 279 -18.83 -7.31 -24.16
C ALA A 279 -19.82 -8.47 -24.16
N ASN A 280 -20.70 -8.48 -23.19
CA ASN A 280 -21.76 -9.49 -23.05
C ASN A 280 -23.03 -8.88 -22.49
N ARG A 281 -24.16 -9.57 -22.62
CA ARG A 281 -25.44 -9.19 -22.04
C ARG A 281 -25.69 -9.94 -20.76
N GLY A 282 -25.97 -9.20 -19.67
CA GLY A 282 -26.26 -9.75 -18.34
C GLY A 282 -26.77 -8.66 -17.39
N ASP A 283 -27.03 -9.03 -16.14
CA ASP A 283 -27.54 -8.09 -15.14
C ASP A 283 -26.60 -6.89 -14.99
N THR A 284 -27.17 -5.68 -15.02
CA THR A 284 -26.41 -4.45 -14.87
C THR A 284 -25.71 -4.39 -13.50
N ILE A 285 -24.42 -4.15 -13.52
CA ILE A 285 -23.58 -4.05 -12.31
C ILE A 285 -23.60 -2.61 -11.80
N PRO A 286 -24.00 -2.35 -10.53
CA PRO A 286 -23.97 -1.01 -9.95
C PRO A 286 -22.58 -0.36 -10.01
N LYS A 287 -22.52 0.94 -10.30
CA LYS A 287 -21.26 1.69 -10.47
C LYS A 287 -20.30 1.55 -9.28
N GLU A 288 -20.85 1.51 -8.06
CA GLU A 288 -20.06 1.36 -6.83
C GLU A 288 -19.38 -0.03 -6.74
N LYS A 289 -19.89 -1.03 -7.45
CA LYS A 289 -19.38 -2.40 -7.44
C LYS A 289 -18.38 -2.68 -8.57
N LEU A 290 -18.39 -1.88 -9.66
CA LEU A 290 -17.53 -2.09 -10.83
C LEU A 290 -16.03 -2.07 -10.47
N GLY A 291 -15.55 -1.08 -9.70
CA GLY A 291 -14.16 -1.00 -9.29
C GLY A 291 -13.68 -2.17 -8.44
N ARG A 292 -14.64 -2.81 -7.74
CA ARG A 292 -14.36 -3.94 -6.85
C ARG A 292 -14.31 -5.29 -7.54
N LEU A 293 -14.75 -5.40 -8.80
CA LEU A 293 -14.72 -6.65 -9.56
C LEU A 293 -13.31 -7.24 -9.70
N PHE A 294 -12.30 -6.40 -9.61
CA PHE A 294 -10.88 -6.77 -9.69
C PHE A 294 -10.21 -6.99 -8.32
N GLU A 295 -10.98 -6.87 -7.23
CA GLU A 295 -10.51 -7.24 -5.89
C GLU A 295 -10.51 -8.77 -5.75
N GLN A 296 -9.53 -9.30 -5.05
CA GLN A 296 -9.46 -10.75 -4.77
C GLN A 296 -10.68 -11.19 -3.93
N PHE A 297 -11.29 -12.34 -4.30
CA PHE A 297 -12.46 -12.93 -3.65
C PHE A 297 -13.75 -12.11 -3.71
N TYR A 298 -13.74 -10.98 -4.42
CA TYR A 298 -14.96 -10.20 -4.58
C TYR A 298 -15.93 -10.92 -5.52
N ARG A 299 -17.16 -11.08 -5.06
CA ARG A 299 -18.29 -11.66 -5.83
C ARG A 299 -19.51 -10.80 -5.63
N LEU A 300 -20.30 -10.61 -6.68
CA LEU A 300 -21.62 -9.98 -6.58
C LEU A 300 -22.52 -10.87 -5.73
N ASP A 301 -23.38 -10.27 -4.90
CA ASP A 301 -24.22 -11.00 -3.93
C ASP A 301 -25.15 -12.04 -4.58
N SER A 302 -25.61 -11.77 -5.80
CA SER A 302 -26.40 -12.69 -6.62
C SER A 302 -25.68 -13.99 -6.99
N ALA A 303 -24.36 -13.98 -7.00
CA ALA A 303 -23.52 -15.14 -7.38
C ALA A 303 -23.15 -16.06 -6.21
N ARG A 304 -23.42 -15.66 -4.97
CA ARG A 304 -23.08 -16.45 -3.76
C ARG A 304 -23.91 -17.72 -3.62
N GLY A 305 -25.10 -17.77 -4.23
CA GLY A 305 -26.01 -18.91 -4.16
C GLY A 305 -25.80 -20.01 -5.22
N THR A 306 -24.97 -19.77 -6.24
CA THR A 306 -24.76 -20.72 -7.33
C THR A 306 -23.48 -21.52 -7.11
N ASN A 307 -23.59 -22.86 -7.04
CA ASN A 307 -22.48 -23.79 -6.83
C ASN A 307 -21.40 -23.77 -7.94
N ASN A 308 -21.61 -23.04 -9.04
CA ASN A 308 -20.74 -23.00 -10.22
C ASN A 308 -19.96 -21.70 -10.38
N GLY A 309 -20.07 -20.72 -9.46
CA GLY A 309 -19.28 -19.49 -9.51
C GLY A 309 -17.82 -19.71 -9.12
N GLY A 310 -16.88 -19.05 -9.84
CA GLY A 310 -15.46 -19.08 -9.53
C GLY A 310 -15.12 -18.52 -8.13
N ALA A 311 -13.89 -18.73 -7.65
CA ALA A 311 -13.40 -18.23 -6.36
C ALA A 311 -13.31 -16.70 -6.22
N GLY A 312 -13.66 -15.94 -7.27
CA GLY A 312 -13.51 -14.49 -7.32
C GLY A 312 -12.03 -14.05 -7.49
N LEU A 313 -11.22 -14.95 -8.04
CA LEU A 313 -9.77 -14.71 -8.26
C LEU A 313 -9.46 -14.38 -9.72
N GLY A 314 -10.26 -14.83 -10.68
CA GLY A 314 -9.94 -14.74 -12.11
C GLY A 314 -9.72 -13.31 -12.61
N LEU A 315 -10.61 -12.36 -12.28
CA LEU A 315 -10.45 -10.95 -12.68
C LEU A 315 -9.30 -10.26 -11.94
N ALA A 316 -9.03 -10.63 -10.70
CA ALA A 316 -7.87 -10.14 -9.95
C ALA A 316 -6.55 -10.60 -10.60
N ILE A 317 -6.47 -11.88 -11.01
CA ILE A 317 -5.34 -12.43 -11.77
C ILE A 317 -5.19 -11.69 -13.11
N ALA A 318 -6.29 -11.49 -13.84
CA ALA A 318 -6.27 -10.77 -15.11
C ALA A 318 -5.72 -9.35 -14.94
N LYS A 319 -6.19 -8.60 -13.94
CA LYS A 319 -5.68 -7.25 -13.64
C LYS A 319 -4.18 -7.25 -13.34
N GLN A 320 -3.72 -8.22 -12.57
CA GLN A 320 -2.31 -8.31 -12.18
C GLN A 320 -1.41 -8.62 -13.39
N ILE A 321 -1.83 -9.54 -14.25
CA ILE A 321 -1.11 -9.86 -15.49
C ILE A 321 -1.07 -8.65 -16.44
N VAL A 322 -2.20 -7.96 -16.64
CA VAL A 322 -2.27 -6.76 -17.47
C VAL A 322 -1.36 -5.65 -16.92
N THR A 323 -1.36 -5.43 -15.61
CA THR A 323 -0.47 -4.46 -14.95
C THR A 323 1.02 -4.81 -15.14
N LEU A 324 1.39 -6.09 -15.07
CA LEU A 324 2.76 -6.54 -15.36
C LEU A 324 3.19 -6.26 -16.81
N HIS A 325 2.23 -6.27 -17.75
CA HIS A 325 2.47 -5.87 -19.14
C HIS A 325 2.54 -4.34 -19.32
N GLY A 326 2.29 -3.56 -18.26
CA GLY A 326 2.23 -2.09 -18.29
C GLY A 326 0.90 -1.55 -18.82
N GLY A 327 -0.12 -2.41 -18.92
CA GLY A 327 -1.45 -2.08 -19.38
C GLY A 327 -2.46 -1.77 -18.27
N THR A 328 -3.70 -1.55 -18.69
CA THR A 328 -4.86 -1.33 -17.80
C THR A 328 -6.02 -2.25 -18.17
N ILE A 329 -6.82 -2.61 -17.18
CA ILE A 329 -8.09 -3.33 -17.36
C ILE A 329 -9.18 -2.61 -16.62
N ASP A 330 -10.29 -2.36 -17.31
CA ASP A 330 -11.46 -1.65 -16.78
C ASP A 330 -12.74 -2.41 -17.07
N ALA A 331 -13.82 -2.11 -16.32
CA ALA A 331 -15.14 -2.68 -16.52
C ALA A 331 -16.19 -1.56 -16.55
N GLN A 332 -17.13 -1.67 -17.46
CA GLN A 332 -18.30 -0.81 -17.57
C GLN A 332 -19.56 -1.66 -17.63
N SER A 333 -20.66 -1.17 -17.07
CA SER A 333 -21.95 -1.85 -17.15
C SER A 333 -23.07 -0.84 -17.18
N GLU A 334 -23.89 -0.90 -18.24
CA GLU A 334 -25.04 -0.05 -18.46
C GLU A 334 -26.06 -0.79 -19.36
N ASP A 335 -27.34 -0.63 -19.10
CA ASP A 335 -28.44 -1.19 -19.93
C ASP A 335 -28.25 -2.69 -20.26
N GLU A 336 -28.00 -3.51 -19.23
CA GLU A 336 -27.79 -4.96 -19.36
C GLU A 336 -26.56 -5.34 -20.25
N ARG A 337 -25.71 -4.40 -20.58
CA ARG A 337 -24.43 -4.63 -21.26
C ARG A 337 -23.30 -4.51 -20.24
N ILE A 338 -22.45 -5.52 -20.21
CA ILE A 338 -21.22 -5.53 -19.41
C ILE A 338 -20.05 -5.55 -20.39
N GLU A 339 -19.10 -4.63 -20.23
CA GLU A 339 -17.93 -4.54 -21.10
C GLU A 339 -16.65 -4.50 -20.25
N PHE A 340 -15.72 -5.40 -20.57
CA PHE A 340 -14.35 -5.39 -20.04
C PHE A 340 -13.41 -4.88 -21.14
N THR A 341 -12.60 -3.90 -20.79
CA THR A 341 -11.61 -3.31 -21.71
C THR A 341 -10.21 -3.57 -21.19
N VAL A 342 -9.36 -4.20 -22.01
CA VAL A 342 -7.93 -4.44 -21.75
C VAL A 342 -7.12 -3.59 -22.69
N SER A 343 -6.30 -2.67 -22.17
CA SER A 343 -5.36 -1.83 -22.94
C SER A 343 -3.92 -2.24 -22.66
N ILE A 344 -3.18 -2.60 -23.70
CA ILE A 344 -1.77 -2.97 -23.60
C ILE A 344 -0.94 -1.97 -24.43
N PRO A 345 0.01 -1.24 -23.82
CA PRO A 345 0.84 -0.30 -24.55
C PRO A 345 1.75 -1.03 -25.56
N LEU A 346 1.84 -0.51 -26.77
CA LEU A 346 2.85 -0.95 -27.72
C LEU A 346 4.22 -0.55 -27.17
N ALA A 347 5.12 -1.51 -27.05
CA ALA A 347 6.49 -1.22 -26.61
C ALA A 347 7.09 -0.22 -27.61
N VAL A 348 7.22 1.04 -27.22
CA VAL A 348 7.99 2.03 -27.98
C VAL A 348 9.40 1.46 -28.08
N GLY A 349 9.78 1.00 -29.26
CA GLY A 349 11.12 0.54 -29.51
C GLY A 349 12.09 1.66 -29.15
N LYS A 350 12.87 1.47 -28.08
CA LYS A 350 14.11 2.23 -27.97
C LYS A 350 14.97 1.79 -29.14
N SER A 351 14.95 2.64 -30.18
CA SER A 351 15.93 2.61 -31.29
C SER A 351 17.34 2.85 -30.76
#